data_6be446112a3e9623d9d936ae0b4e3452
#
_entry.id   6be446112a3e9623d9d936ae0b4e3452
#
_cell.length_a   1.000
_cell.length_b   1.000
_cell.length_c   1.000
_cell.angle_alpha   90.00
_cell.angle_beta   90.00
_cell.angle_gamma   90.00
#
_symmetry.space_group_name_H-M   'P 1'
#
loop_
_entity.id
_entity.type
_entity.pdbx_description
1 polymer ?
#
loop_
_entity_poly.entity_id
_entity_poly.type
_entity_poly.pdbx_seq_one_letter_code
_entity_poly.pdbx_strand_id
1 'polypeptide(L)'
;TLDQMSKGRVEVGIGRGVYGREAIHMNKESDLKDQAKNFRLFSETLEIMKKAWTEDFFSHKGEFYNYPSDNFVWQHDMSPPIDGVVEKKTNVLKKLSVLPKPYQKPYPPISQVVDGERSIQWAAENGIKTIMWIPTVKALKKRFEIYRDAKSKSENREVPLGEGISLVRDMFVADTMEEAKKMAGEHIVNYMRWVCHWRGLGNHMDPGEKLPETKNKLDLLNYEFLHERNLLFGTPDFVVSKIKELQKELN
;
A
#
# COMPACT_ATOMS: atom_id res chain seq x y z
N THR A 1 -7.31 -16.86 9.40
CA THR A 1 -6.70 -17.57 10.55
C THR A 1 -5.98 -16.61 11.49
N LEU A 2 -4.97 -15.82 11.04
CA LEU A 2 -4.21 -14.91 11.92
C LEU A 2 -5.11 -13.92 12.67
N ASP A 3 -6.13 -13.40 12.03
CA ASP A 3 -7.08 -12.47 12.63
C ASP A 3 -7.89 -13.13 13.76
N GLN A 4 -8.29 -14.40 13.58
CA GLN A 4 -8.92 -15.20 14.63
C GLN A 4 -7.97 -15.45 15.82
N MET A 5 -6.73 -15.86 15.55
CA MET A 5 -5.73 -16.14 16.59
C MET A 5 -5.35 -14.88 17.38
N SER A 6 -5.26 -13.73 16.70
CA SER A 6 -4.92 -12.44 17.32
C SER A 6 -6.12 -11.73 17.96
N LYS A 7 -7.34 -12.27 17.81
CA LYS A 7 -8.59 -11.66 18.28
C LYS A 7 -8.77 -10.22 17.73
N GLY A 8 -8.59 -10.06 16.42
CA GLY A 8 -8.85 -8.79 15.74
C GLY A 8 -7.72 -7.76 15.79
N ARG A 9 -6.46 -8.18 15.98
CA ARG A 9 -5.29 -7.28 15.96
C ARG A 9 -4.57 -7.21 14.62
N VAL A 10 -5.10 -7.87 13.58
CA VAL A 10 -4.49 -7.88 12.23
C VAL A 10 -4.88 -6.61 11.48
N GLU A 11 -3.92 -5.97 10.85
CA GLU A 11 -4.09 -5.03 9.74
C GLU A 11 -3.44 -5.63 8.49
N VAL A 12 -4.05 -5.42 7.33
CA VAL A 12 -3.59 -6.01 6.06
C VAL A 12 -2.94 -4.94 5.20
N GLY A 13 -1.62 -5.04 5.03
CA GLY A 13 -0.88 -4.19 4.10
C GLY A 13 -0.92 -4.77 2.68
N ILE A 14 -1.30 -3.96 1.71
CA ILE A 14 -1.36 -4.35 0.30
C ILE A 14 -0.55 -3.40 -0.59
N GLY A 15 -0.08 -3.92 -1.72
CA GLY A 15 0.64 -3.15 -2.72
C GLY A 15 0.57 -3.81 -4.09
N ARG A 16 0.81 -3.02 -5.13
CA ARG A 16 0.80 -3.49 -6.54
C ARG A 16 2.17 -3.99 -7.02
N GLY A 17 3.16 -4.01 -6.14
CA GLY A 17 4.57 -4.19 -6.47
C GLY A 17 5.25 -2.88 -6.86
N VAL A 18 6.55 -2.83 -6.65
CA VAL A 18 7.40 -1.66 -6.97
C VAL A 18 8.36 -1.99 -8.09
N TYR A 19 8.85 -3.21 -8.11
CA TYR A 19 9.84 -3.69 -9.07
C TYR A 19 9.16 -4.65 -10.04
N GLY A 20 9.31 -4.40 -11.34
CA GLY A 20 8.71 -5.25 -12.37
C GLY A 20 9.05 -6.73 -12.21
N ARG A 21 10.27 -7.01 -11.71
CA ARG A 21 10.71 -8.39 -11.44
C ARG A 21 9.84 -9.09 -10.40
N GLU A 22 9.49 -8.42 -9.30
CA GLU A 22 8.64 -9.00 -8.26
C GLU A 22 7.23 -9.28 -8.78
N ALA A 23 6.63 -8.26 -9.38
CA ALA A 23 5.28 -8.34 -9.88
C ALA A 23 5.10 -9.47 -10.92
N ILE A 24 5.94 -9.50 -11.95
CA ILE A 24 5.86 -10.47 -13.05
C ILE A 24 6.06 -11.92 -12.57
N HIS A 25 6.96 -12.14 -11.60
CA HIS A 25 7.19 -13.50 -11.09
C HIS A 25 6.02 -14.04 -10.26
N MET A 26 5.26 -13.17 -9.62
CA MET A 26 4.05 -13.58 -8.89
C MET A 26 2.86 -13.76 -9.83
N ASN A 27 2.72 -12.91 -10.83
CA ASN A 27 1.68 -13.00 -11.86
C ASN A 27 2.14 -12.29 -13.13
N LYS A 28 2.21 -13.01 -14.26
CA LYS A 28 2.64 -12.47 -15.57
C LYS A 28 1.80 -11.29 -16.05
N GLU A 29 0.54 -11.20 -15.60
CA GLU A 29 -0.39 -10.13 -15.96
C GLU A 29 -0.14 -8.83 -15.16
N SER A 30 0.75 -8.87 -14.17
CA SER A 30 1.04 -7.74 -13.27
C SER A 30 2.22 -6.89 -13.71
N ASP A 31 2.60 -6.90 -14.99
CA ASP A 31 3.72 -6.10 -15.49
C ASP A 31 3.50 -4.61 -15.21
N LEU A 32 4.44 -4.01 -14.50
CA LEU A 32 4.42 -2.58 -14.15
C LEU A 32 4.64 -1.66 -15.35
N LYS A 33 5.05 -2.17 -16.50
CA LYS A 33 5.10 -1.41 -17.74
C LYS A 33 3.70 -1.04 -18.24
N ASP A 34 2.70 -1.88 -17.96
CA ASP A 34 1.28 -1.57 -18.18
C ASP A 34 0.61 -1.25 -16.84
N GLN A 35 0.77 -0.01 -16.40
CA GLN A 35 0.21 0.48 -15.15
C GLN A 35 -1.32 0.38 -15.08
N ALA A 36 -2.01 0.51 -16.22
CA ALA A 36 -3.46 0.43 -16.28
C ALA A 36 -3.94 -1.02 -16.04
N LYS A 37 -3.32 -1.98 -16.72
CA LYS A 37 -3.62 -3.41 -16.54
C LYS A 37 -3.25 -3.89 -15.13
N ASN A 38 -2.08 -3.53 -14.64
CA ASN A 38 -1.65 -3.84 -13.26
C ASN A 38 -2.65 -3.29 -12.23
N PHE A 39 -3.20 -2.10 -12.45
CA PHE A 39 -4.19 -1.51 -11.54
C PHE A 39 -5.52 -2.27 -11.59
N ARG A 40 -6.01 -2.69 -12.77
CA ARG A 40 -7.24 -3.48 -12.88
C ARG A 40 -7.09 -4.85 -12.22
N LEU A 41 -5.96 -5.53 -12.44
CA LEU A 41 -5.63 -6.79 -11.78
C LEU A 41 -5.64 -6.65 -10.24
N PHE A 42 -5.01 -5.59 -9.72
CA PHE A 42 -4.98 -5.30 -8.29
C PHE A 42 -6.39 -5.05 -7.73
N SER A 43 -7.20 -4.26 -8.43
CA SER A 43 -8.58 -3.95 -8.00
C SER A 43 -9.45 -5.20 -7.99
N GLU A 44 -9.35 -6.05 -9.02
CA GLU A 44 -10.08 -7.32 -9.10
C GLU A 44 -9.63 -8.30 -8.00
N THR A 45 -8.32 -8.40 -7.74
CA THR A 45 -7.80 -9.23 -6.65
C THR A 45 -8.37 -8.79 -5.30
N LEU A 46 -8.41 -7.48 -5.03
CA LEU A 46 -8.97 -6.94 -3.80
C LEU A 46 -10.47 -7.21 -3.65
N GLU A 47 -11.23 -7.09 -4.75
CA GLU A 47 -12.66 -7.43 -4.77
C GLU A 47 -12.88 -8.89 -4.38
N ILE A 48 -12.11 -9.82 -4.97
CA ILE A 48 -12.16 -11.25 -4.64
C ILE A 48 -11.83 -11.49 -3.16
N MET A 49 -10.79 -10.85 -2.64
CA MET A 49 -10.42 -10.96 -1.22
C MET A 49 -11.56 -10.48 -0.31
N LYS A 50 -12.19 -9.36 -0.62
CA LYS A 50 -13.32 -8.83 0.15
C LYS A 50 -14.50 -9.81 0.11
N LYS A 51 -14.90 -10.33 -1.06
CA LYS A 51 -15.94 -11.36 -1.20
C LYS A 51 -15.61 -12.61 -0.36
N ALA A 52 -14.38 -13.13 -0.48
CA ALA A 52 -13.95 -14.30 0.27
C ALA A 52 -14.01 -14.11 1.79
N TRP A 53 -13.81 -12.89 2.29
CA TRP A 53 -13.86 -12.58 3.72
C TRP A 53 -15.27 -12.32 4.25
N THR A 54 -16.18 -11.80 3.42
CA THR A 54 -17.50 -11.32 3.85
C THR A 54 -18.65 -12.27 3.49
N GLU A 55 -18.56 -12.96 2.36
CA GLU A 55 -19.63 -13.82 1.87
C GLU A 55 -19.40 -15.28 2.31
N ASP A 56 -20.44 -15.96 2.79
CA ASP A 56 -20.36 -17.38 3.14
C ASP A 56 -19.98 -18.22 1.93
N PHE A 57 -20.61 -17.92 0.79
CA PHE A 57 -20.32 -18.51 -0.50
C PHE A 57 -20.29 -17.44 -1.56
N PHE A 58 -19.21 -17.35 -2.31
CA PHE A 58 -19.03 -16.36 -3.36
C PHE A 58 -18.70 -16.98 -4.70
N SER A 59 -18.91 -16.23 -5.75
CA SER A 59 -18.37 -16.45 -7.08
C SER A 59 -17.82 -15.15 -7.64
N HIS A 60 -16.90 -15.28 -8.58
CA HIS A 60 -16.31 -14.14 -9.28
C HIS A 60 -16.07 -14.50 -10.73
N LYS A 61 -16.45 -13.60 -11.63
CA LYS A 61 -16.15 -13.69 -13.06
C LYS A 61 -15.67 -12.31 -13.51
N GLY A 62 -14.36 -12.18 -13.69
CA GLY A 62 -13.69 -10.92 -14.00
C GLY A 62 -12.81 -11.00 -15.24
N GLU A 63 -11.98 -9.99 -15.43
CA GLU A 63 -11.02 -9.90 -16.53
C GLU A 63 -9.88 -10.91 -16.37
N PHE A 64 -9.40 -11.12 -15.13
CA PHE A 64 -8.21 -11.91 -14.83
C PHE A 64 -8.52 -13.22 -14.12
N TYR A 65 -9.61 -13.28 -13.38
CA TYR A 65 -9.94 -14.43 -12.56
C TYR A 65 -11.38 -14.89 -12.75
N ASN A 66 -11.56 -16.21 -12.72
CA ASN A 66 -12.87 -16.86 -12.74
C ASN A 66 -12.90 -17.89 -11.61
N TYR A 67 -13.75 -17.65 -10.60
CA TYR A 67 -13.88 -18.50 -9.43
C TYR A 67 -15.35 -18.85 -9.12
N PRO A 68 -15.71 -20.15 -9.01
CA PRO A 68 -14.89 -21.31 -9.39
C PRO A 68 -14.59 -21.34 -10.87
N SER A 69 -13.60 -22.14 -11.28
CA SER A 69 -13.28 -22.36 -12.70
C SER A 69 -14.52 -22.91 -13.44
N ASP A 70 -14.71 -22.51 -14.68
CA ASP A 70 -15.83 -22.98 -15.50
C ASP A 70 -15.84 -24.52 -15.58
N ASN A 71 -17.04 -25.11 -15.45
CA ASN A 71 -17.28 -26.54 -15.57
C ASN A 71 -16.49 -27.45 -14.58
N PHE A 72 -16.02 -26.90 -13.46
CA PHE A 72 -15.40 -27.70 -12.43
C PHE A 72 -16.43 -28.61 -11.77
N VAL A 73 -16.30 -29.93 -11.96
CA VAL A 73 -17.21 -30.93 -11.40
C VAL A 73 -16.77 -31.27 -9.98
N TRP A 74 -17.67 -31.13 -9.01
CA TRP A 74 -17.46 -31.51 -7.63
C TRP A 74 -17.54 -33.04 -7.48
N GLN A 75 -16.45 -33.64 -7.02
CA GLN A 75 -16.34 -35.08 -6.78
C GLN A 75 -15.63 -35.30 -5.45
N HIS A 76 -16.41 -35.53 -4.40
CA HIS A 76 -15.82 -35.78 -3.08
C HIS A 76 -16.80 -36.62 -2.25
N ASP A 77 -16.43 -37.89 -1.96
CA ASP A 77 -17.31 -38.87 -1.32
C ASP A 77 -17.70 -38.46 0.10
N MET A 78 -16.82 -37.76 0.82
CA MET A 78 -17.07 -37.36 2.22
C MET A 78 -17.62 -35.93 2.34
N SER A 79 -17.82 -35.22 1.25
CA SER A 79 -18.36 -33.86 1.25
C SER A 79 -19.50 -33.78 0.23
N PRO A 80 -20.73 -34.06 0.67
CA PRO A 80 -21.89 -34.03 -0.24
C PRO A 80 -22.11 -32.62 -0.81
N PRO A 81 -22.71 -32.53 -2.01
CA PRO A 81 -23.03 -31.28 -2.63
C PRO A 81 -23.94 -30.41 -1.75
N ILE A 82 -23.63 -29.13 -1.65
CA ILE A 82 -24.45 -28.14 -0.91
C ILE A 82 -25.39 -27.47 -1.91
N ASP A 83 -26.67 -27.39 -1.57
CA ASP A 83 -27.68 -26.68 -2.37
C ASP A 83 -27.31 -25.21 -2.62
N GLY A 84 -27.40 -24.77 -3.88
CA GLY A 84 -27.02 -23.43 -4.27
C GLY A 84 -25.50 -23.18 -4.43
N VAL A 85 -24.66 -24.17 -4.05
CA VAL A 85 -23.20 -24.13 -4.22
C VAL A 85 -22.77 -25.07 -5.35
N VAL A 86 -23.38 -26.22 -5.43
CA VAL A 86 -23.19 -27.22 -6.50
C VAL A 86 -24.46 -27.40 -7.28
N GLU A 87 -24.40 -27.40 -8.59
CA GLU A 87 -25.56 -27.64 -9.45
C GLU A 87 -25.98 -29.13 -9.40
N LYS A 88 -27.23 -29.40 -9.02
CA LYS A 88 -27.70 -30.77 -8.74
C LYS A 88 -27.64 -31.73 -9.94
N LYS A 89 -27.81 -31.23 -11.17
CA LYS A 89 -27.87 -32.09 -12.37
C LYS A 89 -26.50 -32.47 -12.89
N THR A 90 -25.56 -31.54 -12.82
CA THR A 90 -24.24 -31.64 -13.46
C THR A 90 -23.11 -31.83 -12.45
N ASN A 91 -23.39 -31.66 -11.16
CA ASN A 91 -22.40 -31.55 -10.08
C ASN A 91 -21.34 -30.44 -10.31
N VAL A 92 -21.65 -29.46 -11.15
CA VAL A 92 -20.72 -28.33 -11.39
C VAL A 92 -20.75 -27.38 -10.21
N LEU A 93 -19.56 -27.08 -9.68
CA LEU A 93 -19.35 -26.11 -8.60
C LEU A 93 -19.65 -24.70 -9.09
N LYS A 94 -20.51 -23.96 -8.40
CA LYS A 94 -20.95 -22.60 -8.75
C LYS A 94 -20.44 -21.54 -7.79
N LYS A 95 -20.09 -21.91 -6.57
CA LYS A 95 -19.58 -20.99 -5.55
C LYS A 95 -18.45 -21.62 -4.75
N LEU A 96 -17.59 -20.78 -4.20
CA LEU A 96 -16.53 -21.14 -3.28
C LEU A 96 -16.81 -20.58 -1.89
N SER A 97 -16.18 -21.18 -0.88
CA SER A 97 -16.14 -20.63 0.48
C SER A 97 -14.70 -20.61 0.99
N VAL A 98 -14.36 -19.56 1.74
CA VAL A 98 -13.06 -19.46 2.43
C VAL A 98 -13.30 -19.42 3.93
N LEU A 99 -12.72 -20.34 4.65
CA LEU A 99 -12.84 -20.49 6.11
C LEU A 99 -11.44 -20.53 6.78
N PRO A 100 -11.32 -20.07 8.02
CA PRO A 100 -12.32 -19.36 8.81
C PRO A 100 -12.54 -17.92 8.29
N LYS A 101 -13.72 -17.38 8.52
CA LYS A 101 -13.99 -15.95 8.27
C LYS A 101 -13.15 -15.08 9.22
N PRO A 102 -12.83 -13.82 8.87
CA PRO A 102 -12.16 -12.90 9.77
C PRO A 102 -12.90 -12.71 11.09
N TYR A 103 -12.15 -12.49 12.16
CA TYR A 103 -12.68 -12.10 13.46
C TYR A 103 -13.26 -10.69 13.40
N GLN A 104 -12.54 -9.76 12.77
CA GLN A 104 -12.97 -8.40 12.51
C GLN A 104 -14.06 -8.34 11.44
N LYS A 105 -15.01 -7.42 11.60
CA LYS A 105 -16.14 -7.26 10.66
C LYS A 105 -16.10 -5.85 10.04
N PRO A 106 -16.37 -5.75 8.75
CA PRO A 106 -16.60 -6.83 7.77
C PRO A 106 -15.35 -7.66 7.46
N TYR A 107 -14.17 -7.10 7.61
CA TYR A 107 -12.85 -7.70 7.44
C TYR A 107 -11.77 -6.86 8.16
N PRO A 108 -10.53 -7.36 8.33
CA PRO A 108 -9.45 -6.58 8.92
C PRO A 108 -9.20 -5.27 8.16
N PRO A 109 -8.85 -4.17 8.84
CA PRO A 109 -8.49 -2.92 8.17
C PRO A 109 -7.41 -3.15 7.11
N ILE A 110 -7.56 -2.48 5.96
CA ILE A 110 -6.64 -2.58 4.84
C ILE A 110 -5.87 -1.27 4.72
N SER A 111 -4.54 -1.37 4.56
CA SER A 111 -3.65 -0.25 4.30
C SER A 111 -2.90 -0.48 2.99
N GLN A 112 -2.81 0.55 2.14
CA GLN A 112 -2.12 0.50 0.87
C GLN A 112 -0.94 1.48 0.84
N VAL A 113 0.22 1.01 0.38
CA VAL A 113 1.33 1.92 0.04
C VAL A 113 0.99 2.68 -1.24
N VAL A 114 1.02 4.00 -1.18
CA VAL A 114 0.63 4.89 -2.28
C VAL A 114 1.68 5.96 -2.55
N ASP A 115 1.86 6.31 -3.84
CA ASP A 115 2.75 7.39 -4.26
C ASP A 115 2.01 8.45 -5.11
N GLY A 116 1.16 8.01 -6.04
CA GLY A 116 0.50 8.89 -7.01
C GLY A 116 -0.90 9.33 -6.57
N GLU A 117 -1.33 10.52 -6.98
CA GLU A 117 -2.63 11.12 -6.66
C GLU A 117 -3.80 10.17 -6.96
N ARG A 118 -3.80 9.50 -8.12
CA ARG A 118 -4.84 8.52 -8.51
C ARG A 118 -4.96 7.37 -7.49
N SER A 119 -3.83 6.84 -7.01
CA SER A 119 -3.83 5.74 -6.04
C SER A 119 -4.29 6.22 -4.66
N ILE A 120 -3.96 7.45 -4.28
CA ILE A 120 -4.38 8.07 -3.03
C ILE A 120 -5.91 8.27 -3.05
N GLN A 121 -6.43 8.88 -4.11
CA GLN A 121 -7.86 9.11 -4.27
C GLN A 121 -8.64 7.80 -4.28
N TRP A 122 -8.20 6.82 -5.08
CA TRP A 122 -8.85 5.51 -5.14
C TRP A 122 -8.87 4.79 -3.78
N ALA A 123 -7.76 4.82 -3.03
CA ALA A 123 -7.72 4.22 -1.70
C ALA A 123 -8.74 4.88 -0.76
N ALA A 124 -8.81 6.21 -0.75
CA ALA A 124 -9.78 6.97 0.04
C ALA A 124 -11.23 6.61 -0.31
N GLU A 125 -11.57 6.57 -1.59
CA GLU A 125 -12.91 6.23 -2.10
C GLU A 125 -13.35 4.78 -1.79
N ASN A 126 -12.36 3.88 -1.57
CA ASN A 126 -12.62 2.47 -1.25
C ASN A 126 -12.47 2.13 0.24
N GLY A 127 -12.36 3.13 1.12
CA GLY A 127 -12.22 2.93 2.56
C GLY A 127 -10.89 2.29 2.97
N ILE A 128 -9.84 2.44 2.17
CA ILE A 128 -8.51 1.88 2.38
C ILE A 128 -7.62 2.96 3.00
N LYS A 129 -6.98 2.64 4.12
CA LYS A 129 -5.95 3.48 4.73
C LYS A 129 -4.74 3.58 3.80
N THR A 130 -3.97 4.65 3.90
CA THR A 130 -2.76 4.82 3.09
C THR A 130 -1.49 4.82 3.93
N ILE A 131 -0.41 4.32 3.33
CA ILE A 131 0.95 4.41 3.87
C ILE A 131 1.77 5.21 2.88
N MET A 132 2.38 6.30 3.34
CA MET A 132 3.26 7.17 2.55
C MET A 132 4.67 7.12 3.11
N TRP A 133 5.66 7.06 2.21
CA TRP A 133 7.08 7.03 2.55
C TRP A 133 7.85 7.99 1.64
N ILE A 134 8.94 8.57 2.11
CA ILE A 134 9.85 9.45 1.35
C ILE A 134 9.36 10.90 1.14
N PRO A 135 8.12 11.24 0.69
CA PRO A 135 7.83 12.60 0.24
C PRO A 135 8.19 13.68 1.26
N THR A 136 8.60 14.86 0.75
CA THR A 136 8.84 16.04 1.59
C THR A 136 7.58 16.47 2.34
N VAL A 137 7.71 17.26 3.39
CA VAL A 137 6.55 17.72 4.19
C VAL A 137 5.52 18.47 3.31
N LYS A 138 5.99 19.34 2.41
CA LYS A 138 5.11 20.08 1.48
C LYS A 138 4.36 19.15 0.52
N ALA A 139 5.07 18.13 -0.01
CA ALA A 139 4.46 17.14 -0.90
C ALA A 139 3.46 16.25 -0.14
N LEU A 140 3.76 15.91 1.11
CA LEU A 140 2.84 15.15 1.97
C LEU A 140 1.56 15.92 2.26
N LYS A 141 1.66 17.20 2.61
CA LYS A 141 0.49 18.04 2.91
C LYS A 141 -0.53 18.00 1.77
N LYS A 142 -0.07 18.22 0.54
CA LYS A 142 -0.93 18.09 -0.65
C LYS A 142 -1.55 16.69 -0.78
N ARG A 143 -0.77 15.63 -0.53
CA ARG A 143 -1.27 14.24 -0.61
C ARG A 143 -2.29 13.92 0.48
N PHE A 144 -2.08 14.45 1.68
CA PHE A 144 -3.02 14.33 2.79
C PHE A 144 -4.35 15.02 2.47
N GLU A 145 -4.30 16.21 1.86
CA GLU A 145 -5.47 16.94 1.40
C GLU A 145 -6.25 16.14 0.34
N ILE A 146 -5.58 15.58 -0.65
CA ILE A 146 -6.21 14.73 -1.68
C ILE A 146 -6.93 13.54 -1.03
N TYR A 147 -6.29 12.85 -0.09
CA TYR A 147 -6.90 11.72 0.61
C TYR A 147 -8.10 12.14 1.43
N ARG A 148 -7.95 13.20 2.25
CA ARG A 148 -9.02 13.77 3.07
C ARG A 148 -10.24 14.14 2.24
N ASP A 149 -10.03 14.88 1.15
CA ASP A 149 -11.12 15.39 0.30
C ASP A 149 -11.87 14.24 -0.40
N ALA A 150 -11.15 13.26 -0.93
CA ALA A 150 -11.75 12.08 -1.54
C ALA A 150 -12.52 11.24 -0.52
N LYS A 151 -11.96 11.04 0.68
CA LYS A 151 -12.61 10.30 1.77
C LYS A 151 -13.83 11.03 2.31
N SER A 152 -13.73 12.36 2.49
CA SER A 152 -14.88 13.17 2.93
C SER A 152 -16.05 13.05 1.96
N LYS A 153 -15.77 13.09 0.67
CA LYS A 153 -16.78 12.92 -0.38
C LYS A 153 -17.38 11.52 -0.36
N SER A 154 -16.55 10.50 -0.25
CA SER A 154 -16.98 9.08 -0.27
C SER A 154 -17.83 8.73 0.96
N GLU A 155 -17.45 9.23 2.14
CA GLU A 155 -18.14 8.94 3.41
C GLU A 155 -19.26 9.93 3.73
N ASN A 156 -19.44 10.97 2.91
CA ASN A 156 -20.39 12.07 3.13
C ASN A 156 -20.28 12.70 4.54
N ARG A 157 -19.04 12.94 4.99
CA ARG A 157 -18.73 13.59 6.26
C ARG A 157 -17.46 14.42 6.16
N GLU A 158 -17.26 15.33 7.07
CA GLU A 158 -15.97 16.00 7.24
C GLU A 158 -14.95 15.02 7.84
N VAL A 159 -13.83 14.85 7.16
CA VAL A 159 -12.71 13.99 7.58
C VAL A 159 -11.56 14.89 8.03
N PRO A 160 -11.01 14.72 9.25
CA PRO A 160 -9.84 15.46 9.69
C PRO A 160 -8.61 15.15 8.81
N LEU A 161 -7.74 16.14 8.65
CA LEU A 161 -6.45 15.91 7.97
C LEU A 161 -5.67 14.81 8.72
N GLY A 162 -5.07 13.88 8.01
CA GLY A 162 -4.29 12.78 8.58
C GLY A 162 -5.10 11.52 8.95
N GLU A 163 -6.42 11.61 9.09
CA GLU A 163 -7.24 10.44 9.38
C GLU A 163 -7.09 9.36 8.30
N GLY A 164 -6.67 8.16 8.70
CA GLY A 164 -6.47 7.02 7.78
C GLY A 164 -5.16 7.04 7.00
N ILE A 165 -4.22 7.90 7.38
CA ILE A 165 -2.91 8.00 6.76
C ILE A 165 -1.82 7.61 7.76
N SER A 166 -0.93 6.73 7.34
CA SER A 166 0.30 6.39 8.06
C SER A 166 1.51 6.93 7.31
N LEU A 167 2.47 7.48 8.03
CA LEU A 167 3.71 8.00 7.49
C LEU A 167 4.89 7.13 7.94
N VAL A 168 5.73 6.74 6.98
CA VAL A 168 7.01 6.08 7.22
C VAL A 168 8.14 7.09 7.04
N ARG A 169 9.10 7.08 7.96
CA ARG A 169 10.34 7.85 7.88
C ARG A 169 11.53 6.98 8.29
N ASP A 170 12.61 7.12 7.55
CA ASP A 170 13.87 6.52 7.93
C ASP A 170 14.45 7.29 9.11
N MET A 171 14.77 6.60 10.21
CA MET A 171 15.22 7.19 11.47
C MET A 171 16.47 6.50 11.98
N PHE A 172 17.43 7.30 12.45
CA PHE A 172 18.61 6.83 13.16
C PHE A 172 18.99 7.82 14.26
N VAL A 173 19.11 7.33 15.50
CA VAL A 173 19.41 8.15 16.68
C VAL A 173 20.80 7.85 17.18
N ALA A 174 21.59 8.90 17.43
CA ALA A 174 22.93 8.84 18.01
C ALA A 174 23.15 10.00 19.00
N ASP A 175 24.26 9.99 19.71
CA ASP A 175 24.56 11.03 20.69
C ASP A 175 24.86 12.39 20.04
N THR A 176 25.40 12.38 18.82
CA THR A 176 25.69 13.58 18.05
C THR A 176 25.18 13.47 16.60
N MET A 177 25.00 14.63 15.93
CA MET A 177 24.64 14.69 14.52
C MET A 177 25.73 14.09 13.63
N GLU A 178 26.98 14.34 13.95
CA GLU A 178 28.15 13.80 13.26
C GLU A 178 28.22 12.29 13.37
N GLU A 179 27.96 11.76 14.54
CA GLU A 179 27.92 10.31 14.76
C GLU A 179 26.79 9.65 13.96
N ALA A 180 25.58 10.21 13.97
CA ALA A 180 24.46 9.72 13.17
C ALA A 180 24.82 9.68 11.69
N LYS A 181 25.41 10.75 11.16
CA LYS A 181 25.89 10.82 9.78
C LYS A 181 26.97 9.79 9.49
N LYS A 182 27.97 9.66 10.38
CA LYS A 182 29.09 8.72 10.21
C LYS A 182 28.62 7.26 10.20
N MET A 183 27.70 6.90 11.09
CA MET A 183 27.24 5.52 11.24
C MET A 183 26.23 5.08 10.18
N ALA A 184 25.33 5.95 9.77
CA ALA A 184 24.21 5.57 8.90
C ALA A 184 24.14 6.33 7.58
N GLY A 185 24.86 7.44 7.43
CA GLY A 185 24.73 8.34 6.30
C GLY A 185 25.07 7.72 4.96
N GLU A 186 26.18 6.99 4.85
CA GLU A 186 26.54 6.30 3.61
C GLU A 186 25.54 5.19 3.27
N HIS A 187 25.08 4.44 4.25
CA HIS A 187 24.16 3.33 4.07
C HIS A 187 22.80 3.80 3.54
N ILE A 188 22.25 4.87 4.12
CA ILE A 188 20.97 5.42 3.66
C ILE A 188 21.10 6.03 2.25
N VAL A 189 22.20 6.71 1.94
CA VAL A 189 22.45 7.25 0.59
C VAL A 189 22.51 6.14 -0.45
N ASN A 190 23.24 5.06 -0.18
CA ASN A 190 23.36 3.92 -1.08
C ASN A 190 22.00 3.22 -1.26
N TYR A 191 21.24 3.06 -0.18
CA TYR A 191 19.89 2.50 -0.25
C TYR A 191 18.95 3.39 -1.08
N MET A 192 18.96 4.71 -0.86
CA MET A 192 18.12 5.63 -1.62
C MET A 192 18.53 5.74 -3.09
N ARG A 193 19.82 5.64 -3.43
CA ARG A 193 20.27 5.53 -4.82
C ARG A 193 19.69 4.29 -5.49
N TRP A 194 19.70 3.15 -4.81
CA TRP A 194 19.09 1.93 -5.30
C TRP A 194 17.57 2.06 -5.49
N VAL A 195 16.86 2.64 -4.52
CA VAL A 195 15.40 2.89 -4.60
C VAL A 195 15.09 3.84 -5.76
N CYS A 196 15.82 4.96 -5.87
CA CYS A 196 15.57 5.99 -6.87
C CYS A 196 15.99 5.57 -8.29
N HIS A 197 16.82 4.56 -8.44
CA HIS A 197 17.08 3.95 -9.75
C HIS A 197 15.79 3.47 -10.42
N TRP A 198 14.85 2.96 -9.62
CA TRP A 198 13.55 2.47 -10.07
C TRP A 198 12.44 3.52 -10.02
N ARG A 199 12.44 4.36 -8.98
CA ARG A 199 11.35 5.30 -8.69
C ARG A 199 11.62 6.74 -9.14
N GLY A 200 12.89 7.06 -9.48
CA GLY A 200 13.31 8.43 -9.72
C GLY A 200 13.36 9.28 -8.44
N LEU A 201 13.70 10.55 -8.60
CA LEU A 201 13.88 11.52 -7.50
C LEU A 201 12.61 12.27 -7.12
N GLY A 202 11.52 12.14 -7.88
CA GLY A 202 10.32 12.96 -7.72
C GLY A 202 9.74 12.98 -6.30
N ASN A 203 9.83 11.88 -5.57
CA ASN A 203 9.33 11.79 -4.19
C ASN A 203 10.21 12.55 -3.17
N HIS A 204 11.45 12.89 -3.51
CA HIS A 204 12.32 13.72 -2.68
C HIS A 204 12.24 15.21 -2.98
N MET A 205 11.39 15.59 -3.93
CA MET A 205 11.27 16.99 -4.39
C MET A 205 10.05 17.66 -3.78
N ASP A 206 10.19 18.96 -3.53
CA ASP A 206 9.05 19.82 -3.24
C ASP A 206 8.18 20.01 -4.50
N PRO A 207 6.88 20.25 -4.34
CA PRO A 207 6.02 20.58 -5.48
C PRO A 207 6.54 21.79 -6.26
N GLY A 208 6.77 21.61 -7.56
CA GLY A 208 7.29 22.66 -8.44
C GLY A 208 8.81 22.87 -8.41
N GLU A 209 9.53 22.17 -7.55
CA GLU A 209 10.99 22.21 -7.52
C GLU A 209 11.57 21.60 -8.80
N LYS A 210 12.56 22.27 -9.39
CA LYS A 210 13.27 21.79 -10.57
C LYS A 210 14.62 21.21 -10.16
N LEU A 211 14.91 20.01 -10.66
CA LEU A 211 16.25 19.43 -10.48
C LEU A 211 17.29 20.22 -11.26
N PRO A 212 18.49 20.43 -10.69
CA PRO A 212 19.62 20.93 -11.44
C PRO A 212 19.92 20.06 -12.66
N GLU A 213 20.41 20.69 -13.73
CA GLU A 213 20.90 19.94 -14.88
C GLU A 213 22.16 19.16 -14.49
N THR A 214 22.11 17.86 -14.62
CA THR A 214 23.24 16.95 -14.33
C THR A 214 23.19 15.75 -15.26
N LYS A 215 24.36 15.18 -15.56
CA LYS A 215 24.48 13.97 -16.41
C LYS A 215 23.80 12.75 -15.77
N ASN A 216 23.90 12.64 -14.45
CA ASN A 216 23.24 11.57 -13.70
C ASN A 216 22.48 12.18 -12.51
N LYS A 217 21.16 12.14 -12.56
CA LYS A 217 20.31 12.67 -11.50
C LYS A 217 20.53 12.01 -10.13
N LEU A 218 20.99 10.75 -10.10
CA LEU A 218 21.29 10.05 -8.85
C LEU A 218 22.49 10.62 -8.10
N ASP A 219 23.36 11.41 -8.77
CA ASP A 219 24.49 12.07 -8.12
C ASP A 219 24.05 13.19 -7.16
N LEU A 220 22.80 13.67 -7.30
CA LEU A 220 22.19 14.60 -6.36
C LEU A 220 21.86 13.96 -5.01
N LEU A 221 21.72 12.63 -4.96
CA LEU A 221 21.47 11.91 -3.72
C LEU A 221 22.75 11.81 -2.89
N ASN A 222 22.90 12.77 -1.99
CA ASN A 222 23.87 12.74 -0.91
C ASN A 222 23.15 12.87 0.44
N TYR A 223 23.90 12.73 1.53
CA TYR A 223 23.32 12.76 2.87
C TYR A 223 22.60 14.06 3.18
N GLU A 224 23.19 15.20 2.84
CA GLU A 224 22.63 16.53 3.11
C GLU A 224 21.29 16.72 2.38
N PHE A 225 21.24 16.35 1.10
CA PHE A 225 20.01 16.42 0.31
C PHE A 225 18.86 15.60 0.93
N LEU A 226 19.17 14.39 1.40
CA LEU A 226 18.18 13.53 2.02
C LEU A 226 17.80 14.00 3.43
N HIS A 227 18.80 14.41 4.21
CA HIS A 227 18.64 14.84 5.61
C HIS A 227 17.77 16.10 5.74
N GLU A 228 17.99 17.07 4.87
CA GLU A 228 17.18 18.30 4.85
C GLU A 228 15.70 18.02 4.52
N ARG A 229 15.39 16.94 3.81
CA ARG A 229 14.06 16.70 3.27
C ARG A 229 13.22 15.70 4.06
N ASN A 230 13.77 14.57 4.42
CA ASN A 230 12.95 13.47 4.92
C ASN A 230 13.61 12.47 5.88
N LEU A 231 14.89 12.64 6.23
CA LEU A 231 15.51 11.77 7.21
C LEU A 231 15.34 12.30 8.65
N LEU A 232 15.13 11.37 9.57
CA LEU A 232 15.11 11.62 11.01
C LEU A 232 16.42 11.09 11.63
N PHE A 233 17.56 11.57 11.12
CA PHE A 233 18.89 11.13 11.55
C PHE A 233 19.55 12.20 12.42
N GLY A 234 19.86 11.88 13.67
CA GLY A 234 20.50 12.83 14.56
C GLY A 234 20.34 12.51 16.04
N THR A 235 20.46 13.53 16.86
CA THR A 235 20.26 13.40 18.30
C THR A 235 18.80 13.14 18.66
N PRO A 236 18.50 12.61 19.88
CA PRO A 236 17.12 12.44 20.34
C PRO A 236 16.30 13.73 20.23
N ASP A 237 16.87 14.87 20.63
CA ASP A 237 16.19 16.17 20.58
C ASP A 237 15.89 16.60 19.14
N PHE A 238 16.82 16.40 18.22
CA PHE A 238 16.60 16.66 16.81
C PHE A 238 15.44 15.81 16.24
N VAL A 239 15.46 14.50 16.49
CA VAL A 239 14.42 13.58 16.02
C VAL A 239 13.05 13.94 16.59
N VAL A 240 12.97 14.20 17.91
CA VAL A 240 11.73 14.65 18.55
C VAL A 240 11.22 15.96 17.95
N SER A 241 12.13 16.93 17.69
CA SER A 241 11.73 18.21 17.09
C SER A 241 11.13 18.01 15.69
N LYS A 242 11.73 17.13 14.88
CA LYS A 242 11.24 16.80 13.54
C LYS A 242 9.91 16.05 13.55
N ILE A 243 9.70 15.16 14.50
CA ILE A 243 8.40 14.49 14.68
C ILE A 243 7.32 15.50 15.05
N LYS A 244 7.62 16.45 15.96
CA LYS A 244 6.67 17.52 16.31
C LYS A 244 6.37 18.46 15.15
N GLU A 245 7.36 18.75 14.29
CA GLU A 245 7.15 19.50 13.05
C GLU A 245 6.19 18.75 12.12
N LEU A 246 6.41 17.45 11.90
CA LEU A 246 5.52 16.62 11.10
C LEU A 246 4.09 16.60 11.67
N GLN A 247 3.94 16.43 12.98
CA GLN A 247 2.63 16.48 13.63
C GLN A 247 1.94 17.82 13.44
N LYS A 248 2.67 18.94 13.59
CA LYS A 248 2.12 20.29 13.40
C LYS A 248 1.64 20.55 11.97
N GLU A 249 2.36 20.06 10.97
CA GLU A 249 2.07 20.34 9.55
C GLU A 249 1.04 19.37 8.95
N LEU A 250 0.95 18.15 9.49
CA LEU A 250 0.17 17.06 8.91
C LEU A 250 -0.99 16.58 9.80
N ASN A 251 -1.02 17.02 11.06
CA ASN A 251 -1.94 16.65 12.14
C ASN A 251 -1.53 15.40 12.88
#